data_afb85d97b0405093c1246e3956c16a0d
#
_entry.id   afb85d97b0405093c1246e3956c16a0d
#
_cell.length_a   1.000
_cell.length_b   1.000
_cell.length_c   1.000
_cell.angle_alpha   90.00
_cell.angle_beta   90.00
_cell.angle_gamma   90.00
#
_symmetry.space_group_name_H-M   'P 1'
#
loop_
_entity.id
_entity.type
_entity.pdbx_description
1 polymer ?
#
loop_
_entity_poly.entity_id
_entity_poly.type
_entity_poly.pdbx_seq_one_letter_code
_entity_poly.pdbx_strand_id
1 'polypeptide(L)'
;MLVARAGGGKSTTCWALLHHGFQHLSDELGPVDLKTLEVHPYPRALALKTEPPAAYPLPSNIVRTPRSLHVPGERLPASLYRRPAPLGAVFFLRYDPMALAPSVRPISAAEATRLACTPIR
;
A
#
# COMPACT_ATOMS: atom_id res chain seq x y z
N MET A 1 0.77 7.80 1.81
CA MET A 1 1.71 6.65 1.79
C MET A 1 1.34 5.65 2.87
N LEU A 2 1.44 4.36 2.59
CA LEU A 2 1.18 3.29 3.56
C LEU A 2 2.50 2.68 4.02
N VAL A 3 2.68 2.56 5.33
CA VAL A 3 3.86 1.97 5.96
C VAL A 3 3.41 0.87 6.91
N ALA A 4 4.03 -0.32 6.84
CA ALA A 4 3.80 -1.40 7.78
C ALA A 4 4.95 -2.42 7.73
N ARG A 5 5.02 -3.24 8.75
CA ARG A 5 5.87 -4.44 8.73
C ARG A 5 5.43 -5.42 7.64
N ALA A 6 6.30 -6.36 7.28
CA ALA A 6 5.94 -7.45 6.39
C ALA A 6 4.71 -8.20 6.95
N GLY A 7 3.71 -8.46 6.09
CA GLY A 7 2.44 -9.05 6.53
C GLY A 7 1.45 -8.09 7.21
N GLY A 8 1.80 -6.81 7.41
CA GLY A 8 0.94 -5.81 8.06
C GLY A 8 -0.21 -5.26 7.23
N GLY A 9 -0.55 -5.88 6.10
CA GLY A 9 -1.74 -5.55 5.30
C GLY A 9 -1.57 -4.43 4.26
N LYS A 10 -0.34 -3.94 4.02
CA LYS A 10 -0.12 -2.84 3.04
C LYS A 10 -0.75 -3.11 1.67
N SER A 11 -0.36 -4.21 1.03
CA SER A 11 -0.83 -4.51 -0.33
C SER A 11 -2.35 -4.79 -0.36
N THR A 12 -2.90 -5.44 0.66
CA THR A 12 -4.35 -5.66 0.77
C THR A 12 -5.11 -4.35 0.95
N THR A 13 -4.60 -3.45 1.79
CA THR A 13 -5.19 -2.10 1.96
C THR A 13 -5.06 -1.29 0.68
N CYS A 14 -3.89 -1.33 0.03
CA CYS A 14 -3.69 -0.67 -1.26
C CYS A 14 -4.69 -1.19 -2.29
N TRP A 15 -4.87 -2.51 -2.39
CA TRP A 15 -5.83 -3.14 -3.29
C TRP A 15 -7.26 -2.65 -3.05
N ALA A 16 -7.71 -2.60 -1.79
CA ALA A 16 -9.02 -2.06 -1.44
C ALA A 16 -9.16 -0.59 -1.83
N LEU A 17 -8.16 0.26 -1.56
CA LEU A 17 -8.17 1.67 -1.92
C LEU A 17 -8.29 1.89 -3.44
N LEU A 18 -7.65 1.05 -4.25
CA LEU A 18 -7.76 1.12 -5.71
C LEU A 18 -9.22 0.88 -6.18
N HIS A 19 -9.95 -0.01 -5.52
CA HIS A 19 -11.38 -0.20 -5.78
C HIS A 19 -12.25 0.98 -5.35
N HIS A 20 -11.74 1.85 -4.49
CA HIS A 20 -12.38 3.11 -4.08
C HIS A 20 -11.89 4.33 -4.86
N GLY A 21 -11.23 4.14 -6.01
CA GLY A 21 -10.85 5.22 -6.92
C GLY A 21 -9.49 5.87 -6.64
N PHE A 22 -8.73 5.37 -5.66
CA PHE A 22 -7.35 5.82 -5.48
C PHE A 22 -6.48 5.33 -6.64
N GLN A 23 -5.53 6.15 -7.07
CA GLN A 23 -4.60 5.77 -8.12
C GLN A 23 -3.33 5.12 -7.54
N HIS A 24 -2.77 4.19 -8.29
CA HIS A 24 -1.55 3.49 -7.89
C HIS A 24 -0.32 4.28 -8.30
N LEU A 25 0.52 4.58 -7.34
CA LEU A 25 1.79 5.27 -7.56
C LEU A 25 2.97 4.29 -7.52
N SER A 26 2.99 3.42 -6.52
CA SER A 26 4.07 2.47 -6.28
C SER A 26 3.63 1.35 -5.34
N ASP A 27 4.26 0.16 -5.45
CA ASP A 27 4.24 -0.91 -4.46
C ASP A 27 5.66 -1.13 -3.93
N GLU A 28 5.79 -1.53 -2.67
CA GLU A 28 7.02 -1.77 -1.91
C GLU A 28 7.91 -0.52 -1.67
N LEU A 29 8.19 0.28 -2.68
CA LEU A 29 9.05 1.46 -2.59
C LEU A 29 8.25 2.73 -2.81
N GLY A 30 8.42 3.71 -1.93
CA GLY A 30 7.87 5.06 -2.08
C GLY A 30 9.01 6.08 -2.07
N PRO A 31 9.71 6.30 -3.19
CA PRO A 31 10.79 7.27 -3.25
C PRO A 31 10.25 8.68 -2.95
N VAL A 32 10.75 9.30 -1.89
CA VAL A 32 10.36 10.66 -1.50
C VAL A 32 11.53 11.60 -1.71
N ASP A 33 11.31 12.67 -2.46
CA ASP A 33 12.24 13.78 -2.51
C ASP A 33 12.16 14.57 -1.20
N LEU A 34 13.25 14.61 -0.44
CA LEU A 34 13.29 15.27 0.87
C LEU A 34 13.27 16.80 0.78
N LYS A 35 13.49 17.38 -0.40
CA LYS A 35 13.42 18.83 -0.59
C LYS A 35 12.01 19.29 -0.97
N THR A 36 11.36 18.56 -1.87
CA THR A 36 10.02 18.91 -2.37
C THR A 36 8.91 18.21 -1.62
N LEU A 37 9.22 17.16 -0.87
CA LEU A 37 8.26 16.24 -0.25
C LEU A 37 7.30 15.60 -1.26
N GLU A 38 7.77 15.39 -2.48
CA GLU A 38 7.02 14.67 -3.49
C GLU A 38 7.39 13.18 -3.48
N VAL A 39 6.40 12.33 -3.66
CA VAL A 39 6.57 10.90 -3.86
C VAL A 39 6.66 10.63 -5.35
N HIS A 40 7.75 10.02 -5.78
CA HIS A 40 7.94 9.67 -7.18
C HIS A 40 7.30 8.33 -7.52
N PRO A 41 6.69 8.19 -8.70
CA PRO A 41 6.11 6.93 -9.12
C PRO A 41 7.19 5.87 -9.38
N TYR A 42 6.92 4.67 -8.88
CA TYR A 42 7.71 3.47 -9.19
C TYR A 42 6.75 2.34 -9.50
N PRO A 43 6.07 2.40 -10.67
CA PRO A 43 5.00 1.47 -10.99
C PRO A 43 5.54 0.06 -11.23
N ARG A 44 5.13 -0.86 -10.37
CA ARG A 44 5.34 -2.30 -10.48
C ARG A 44 4.00 -3.01 -10.38
N ALA A 45 3.99 -4.29 -10.71
CA ALA A 45 2.84 -5.13 -10.41
C ALA A 45 2.56 -5.11 -8.91
N LEU A 46 1.29 -4.94 -8.52
CA LEU A 46 0.90 -5.03 -7.13
C LEU A 46 0.98 -6.49 -6.67
N ALA A 47 1.74 -6.75 -5.61
CA ALA A 47 1.94 -8.09 -5.08
C ALA A 47 1.07 -8.34 -3.84
N LEU A 48 0.14 -9.29 -3.92
CA LEU A 48 -0.67 -9.76 -2.81
C LEU A 48 -0.16 -11.12 -2.35
N LYS A 49 -0.02 -11.35 -1.04
CA LYS A 49 0.41 -12.64 -0.49
C LYS A 49 -0.73 -13.66 -0.40
N THR A 50 -1.95 -13.18 -0.30
CA THR A 50 -3.16 -13.98 -0.17
C THR A 50 -4.26 -13.41 -1.03
N GLU A 51 -5.29 -14.20 -1.32
CA GLU A 51 -6.51 -13.70 -1.97
C GLU A 51 -7.10 -12.55 -1.15
N PRO A 52 -7.48 -11.44 -1.79
CA PRO A 52 -8.16 -10.35 -1.12
C PRO A 52 -9.59 -10.76 -0.73
N PRO A 53 -10.25 -9.98 0.15
CA PRO A 53 -11.67 -10.18 0.45
C PRO A 53 -12.54 -10.19 -0.81
N ALA A 54 -13.61 -10.98 -0.81
CA ALA A 54 -14.51 -11.12 -1.95
C ALA A 54 -15.14 -9.80 -2.44
N ALA A 55 -15.24 -8.80 -1.56
CA ALA A 55 -15.67 -7.45 -1.91
C ALA A 55 -14.73 -6.72 -2.90
N TYR A 56 -13.49 -7.20 -3.03
CA TYR A 56 -12.45 -6.62 -3.90
C TYR A 56 -11.88 -7.70 -4.81
N PRO A 57 -12.63 -8.17 -5.81
CA PRO A 57 -12.26 -9.32 -6.62
C PRO A 57 -11.01 -9.05 -7.46
N LEU A 58 -10.23 -10.10 -7.69
CA LEU A 58 -9.08 -10.07 -8.59
C LEU A 58 -9.52 -10.18 -10.04
N PRO A 59 -8.80 -9.55 -10.99
CA PRO A 59 -9.01 -9.78 -12.41
C PRO A 59 -8.57 -11.20 -12.79
N SER A 60 -9.10 -11.72 -13.90
CA SER A 60 -8.83 -13.09 -14.36
C SER A 60 -7.37 -13.31 -14.77
N ASN A 61 -6.72 -12.29 -15.29
CA ASN A 61 -5.37 -12.38 -15.87
C ASN A 61 -4.29 -11.85 -14.92
N ILE A 62 -4.04 -12.56 -13.84
CA ILE A 62 -2.97 -12.28 -12.88
C ILE A 62 -1.90 -13.35 -12.95
N VAL A 63 -0.68 -13.01 -12.54
CA VAL A 63 0.41 -13.98 -12.40
C VAL A 63 0.37 -14.57 -10.99
N ARG A 64 0.21 -15.88 -10.91
CA ARG A 64 0.20 -16.62 -9.65
C ARG A 64 1.54 -17.33 -9.44
N THR A 65 2.15 -17.11 -8.29
CA THR A 65 3.33 -17.83 -7.85
C THR A 65 3.00 -18.61 -6.57
N PRO A 66 3.85 -19.54 -6.12
CA PRO A 66 3.63 -20.24 -4.85
C PRO A 66 3.57 -19.31 -3.61
N ARG A 67 4.05 -18.07 -3.74
CA ARG A 67 4.19 -17.13 -2.60
C ARG A 67 3.36 -15.85 -2.72
N SER A 68 2.82 -15.56 -3.92
CA SER A 68 2.16 -14.27 -4.17
C SER A 68 1.34 -14.26 -5.45
N LEU A 69 0.41 -13.35 -5.48
CA LEU A 69 -0.44 -13.01 -6.62
C LEU A 69 0.03 -11.65 -7.14
N HIS A 70 0.40 -11.56 -8.41
CA HIS A 70 0.88 -10.33 -9.01
C HIS A 70 -0.16 -9.79 -9.98
N VAL A 71 -0.67 -8.60 -9.69
CA VAL A 71 -1.61 -7.90 -10.56
C VAL A 71 -0.84 -6.87 -11.38
N PRO A 72 -0.73 -7.06 -12.71
CA PRO A 72 -0.08 -6.10 -13.59
C PRO A 72 -0.72 -4.71 -13.50
N GLY A 73 0.06 -3.65 -13.72
CA GLY A 73 -0.41 -2.28 -13.59
C GLY A 73 -1.60 -1.93 -14.47
N GLU A 74 -1.66 -2.50 -15.68
CA GLU A 74 -2.77 -2.35 -16.64
C GLU A 74 -4.05 -3.10 -16.26
N ARG A 75 -3.98 -3.93 -15.21
CA ARG A 75 -5.11 -4.71 -14.69
C ARG A 75 -5.60 -4.21 -13.33
N LEU A 76 -5.01 -3.15 -12.83
CA LEU A 76 -5.47 -2.52 -11.60
C LEU A 76 -6.88 -1.91 -11.79
N PRO A 77 -7.73 -1.91 -10.77
CA PRO A 77 -9.07 -1.34 -10.84
C PRO A 77 -9.06 0.19 -11.02
N ALA A 78 -7.92 0.83 -10.79
CA ALA A 78 -7.70 2.25 -11.04
C ALA A 78 -6.44 2.47 -11.87
N SER A 79 -6.36 3.61 -12.55
CA SER A 79 -5.21 3.96 -13.39
C SER A 79 -3.93 4.16 -12.59
N LEU A 80 -2.80 3.86 -13.21
CA LEU A 80 -1.49 4.21 -12.70
C LEU A 80 -1.30 5.74 -12.71
N TYR A 81 -0.83 6.27 -11.59
CA TYR A 81 -0.39 7.66 -11.54
C TYR A 81 1.11 7.74 -11.88
N ARG A 82 1.45 8.49 -12.93
CA ARG A 82 2.79 8.47 -13.53
C ARG A 82 3.59 9.77 -13.32
N ARG A 83 3.14 10.62 -12.40
CA ARG A 83 3.81 11.89 -12.05
C ARG A 83 4.17 11.90 -10.58
N PRO A 84 5.18 12.68 -10.15
CA PRO A 84 5.37 12.96 -8.74
C PRO A 84 4.11 13.54 -8.11
N ALA A 85 3.83 13.17 -6.88
CA ALA A 85 2.67 13.63 -6.13
C ALA A 85 3.10 14.12 -4.75
N PRO A 86 2.52 15.22 -4.23
CA PRO A 86 2.81 15.67 -2.87
C PRO A 86 2.53 14.59 -1.84
N LEU A 87 3.43 14.44 -0.86
CA LEU A 87 3.21 13.56 0.29
C LEU A 87 2.20 14.19 1.24
N GLY A 88 0.92 13.91 1.03
CA GLY A 88 -0.16 14.47 1.85
C GLY A 88 -0.32 13.82 3.21
N ALA A 89 -0.06 12.51 3.33
CA ALA A 89 -0.17 11.80 4.60
C ALA A 89 0.64 10.49 4.58
N VAL A 90 1.03 10.05 5.78
CA VAL A 90 1.66 8.74 6.02
C VAL A 90 0.81 7.96 7.01
N PHE A 91 0.38 6.78 6.61
CA PHE A 91 -0.39 5.87 7.46
C PHE A 91 0.47 4.70 7.87
N PHE A 92 0.67 4.52 9.16
CA PHE A 92 1.30 3.33 9.73
C PHE A 92 0.22 2.30 9.99
N LEU A 93 0.25 1.22 9.24
CA LEU A 93 -0.75 0.16 9.33
C LEU A 93 -0.34 -0.90 10.35
N ARG A 94 -1.30 -1.32 11.13
CA ARG A 94 -1.19 -2.48 12.01
C ARG A 94 -2.43 -3.35 11.82
N TYR A 95 -2.22 -4.57 11.38
CA TYR A 95 -3.29 -5.56 11.33
C TYR A 95 -3.52 -6.14 12.73
N ASP A 96 -4.77 -6.12 13.17
CA ASP A 96 -5.22 -6.74 14.41
C ASP A 96 -6.41 -7.66 14.08
N PRO A 97 -6.23 -9.00 14.16
CA PRO A 97 -7.30 -9.95 13.84
C PRO A 97 -8.45 -9.93 14.85
N MET A 98 -8.26 -9.33 16.04
CA MET A 98 -9.28 -9.21 17.07
C MET A 98 -10.06 -7.90 16.99
N ALA A 99 -9.65 -6.96 16.14
CA ALA A 99 -10.34 -5.69 15.97
C ALA A 99 -11.68 -5.90 15.24
N LEU A 100 -12.77 -5.46 15.83
CA LEU A 100 -14.12 -5.57 15.25
C LEU A 100 -14.35 -4.55 14.13
N ALA A 101 -13.59 -3.46 14.10
CA ALA A 101 -13.68 -2.42 13.09
C ALA A 101 -12.32 -1.71 12.91
N PRO A 102 -12.03 -1.17 11.72
CA PRO A 102 -10.84 -0.35 11.52
C PRO A 102 -10.94 0.94 12.33
N SER A 103 -9.81 1.39 12.86
CA SER A 103 -9.69 2.68 13.55
C SER A 103 -8.50 3.46 13.02
N VAL A 104 -8.62 4.78 13.01
CA VAL A 104 -7.55 5.70 12.62
C VAL A 104 -7.37 6.73 13.72
N ARG A 105 -6.13 6.97 14.14
CA ARG A 105 -5.79 8.04 15.09
C ARG A 105 -4.58 8.83 14.60
N PRO A 106 -4.51 10.12 14.87
CA PRO A 106 -3.28 10.87 14.67
C PRO A 106 -2.18 10.39 15.63
N ILE A 107 -0.94 10.48 15.18
CA ILE A 107 0.25 10.15 15.98
C ILE A 107 1.21 11.35 15.99
N SER A 108 2.02 11.45 17.02
CA SER A 108 3.06 12.49 17.12
C SER A 108 4.23 12.21 16.17
N ALA A 109 5.01 13.24 15.81
CA ALA A 109 6.23 13.08 15.02
C ALA A 109 7.22 12.11 15.68
N ALA A 110 7.37 12.15 17.01
CA ALA A 110 8.24 11.22 17.73
C ALA A 110 7.77 9.76 17.63
N GLU A 111 6.46 9.51 17.69
CA GLU A 111 5.89 8.18 17.49
C GLU A 111 6.07 7.71 16.05
N ALA A 112 5.84 8.59 15.06
CA ALA A 112 6.05 8.29 13.65
C ALA A 112 7.51 7.93 13.36
N THR A 113 8.47 8.68 13.91
CA THR A 113 9.90 8.39 13.75
C THR A 113 10.27 7.01 14.32
N ARG A 114 9.77 6.69 15.53
CA ARG A 114 10.00 5.35 16.11
C ARG A 114 9.45 4.24 15.21
N LEU A 115 8.24 4.40 14.68
CA LEU A 115 7.61 3.41 13.82
C LEU A 115 8.35 3.26 12.49
N ALA A 116 8.82 4.36 11.91
CA ALA A 116 9.60 4.36 10.67
C ALA A 116 10.99 3.73 10.83
N CYS A 117 11.65 3.97 11.97
CA CYS A 117 13.00 3.47 12.26
C CYS A 117 13.02 2.08 12.88
N THR A 118 11.87 1.47 13.18
CA THR A 118 11.84 0.09 13.68
C THR A 118 12.26 -0.88 12.59
N PRO A 119 13.34 -1.67 12.78
CA PRO A 119 13.80 -2.61 11.75
C PRO A 119 12.68 -3.55 11.32
N ILE A 120 12.52 -3.69 10.01
CA ILE A 120 11.65 -4.70 9.41
C ILE A 120 12.36 -6.05 9.61
N ARG A 121 11.99 -6.78 10.64
CA ARG A 121 12.45 -8.16 10.83
C ARG A 121 11.47 -9.12 10.19
#